data_591f362e10d296474041cafe06d8df2a
#
_entry.id   591f362e10d296474041cafe06d8df2a
#
_cell.length_a   1.000
_cell.length_b   1.000
_cell.length_c   1.000
_cell.angle_alpha   90.00
_cell.angle_beta   90.00
_cell.angle_gamma   90.00
#
_symmetry.space_group_name_H-M   'P 1'
#
loop_
_entity.id
_entity.type
_entity.pdbx_description
1 polymer ?
#
loop_
_entity_poly.entity_id
_entity_poly.type
_entity_poly.pdbx_seq_one_letter_code
_entity_poly.pdbx_strand_id
1 'polypeptide(L)'
;MRTSFITSVPDKSGAFLKAVRIFSSLNLNIVRTSYNKAVDSHLIFLEVDGREEEIDKARQELKNLGYLNLQEEDVVLLEFLLPDEPGTLEKVLSLIEEKNINISYLSSVSNGTGWQNYRMGLLVSDKEEL
;
A
#
# COMPACT_ATOMS: atom_id res chain seq x y z
N MET A 1 0.18 5.85 13.25
CA MET A 1 -0.19 6.42 11.94
C MET A 1 0.22 5.45 10.84
N ARG A 2 -0.64 5.28 9.87
CA ARG A 2 -0.37 4.39 8.74
C ARG A 2 -0.30 5.21 7.46
N THR A 3 0.80 5.09 6.73
CA THR A 3 1.07 5.90 5.54
C THR A 3 1.56 5.00 4.41
N SER A 4 1.14 5.26 3.20
CA SER A 4 1.65 4.58 2.03
C SER A 4 2.61 5.47 1.25
N PHE A 5 3.65 4.85 0.72
CA PHE A 5 4.64 5.49 -0.14
C PHE A 5 4.67 4.79 -1.49
N ILE A 6 4.66 5.58 -2.55
CA ILE A 6 5.02 5.09 -3.88
C ILE A 6 6.34 5.75 -4.22
N THR A 7 7.41 4.97 -4.18
CA THR A 7 8.77 5.48 -4.20
C THR A 7 9.49 5.00 -5.44
N SER A 8 10.11 5.93 -6.16
CA SER A 8 10.97 5.60 -7.30
C SER A 8 12.36 5.24 -6.77
N VAL A 9 12.88 4.09 -7.21
CA VAL A 9 14.18 3.59 -6.79
C VAL A 9 15.03 3.26 -8.02
N PRO A 10 16.37 3.24 -7.88
CA PRO A 10 17.22 2.79 -8.98
C PRO A 10 16.95 1.33 -9.35
N ASP A 11 16.98 1.01 -10.64
CA ASP A 11 16.84 -0.37 -11.12
C ASP A 11 18.19 -1.08 -11.00
N LYS A 12 18.56 -1.44 -9.77
CA LYS A 12 19.78 -2.17 -9.49
C LYS A 12 19.65 -3.02 -8.24
N SER A 13 20.51 -4.02 -8.14
CA SER A 13 20.57 -4.91 -6.98
C SER A 13 20.73 -4.11 -5.68
N GLY A 14 19.95 -4.44 -4.68
CA GLY A 14 20.01 -3.84 -3.36
C GLY A 14 19.23 -2.55 -3.17
N ALA A 15 18.67 -1.98 -4.23
CA ALA A 15 17.91 -0.73 -4.11
C ALA A 15 16.66 -0.90 -3.22
N PHE A 16 15.93 -1.98 -3.40
CA PHE A 16 14.77 -2.30 -2.56
C PHE A 16 15.20 -2.51 -1.10
N LEU A 17 16.27 -3.25 -0.89
CA LEU A 17 16.77 -3.51 0.46
C LEU A 17 17.14 -2.24 1.21
N LYS A 18 17.75 -1.27 0.52
CA LYS A 18 18.11 0.02 1.14
C LYS A 18 16.87 0.76 1.62
N ALA A 19 15.80 0.76 0.81
CA ALA A 19 14.54 1.38 1.21
C ALA A 19 13.96 0.69 2.44
N VAL A 20 13.90 -0.64 2.44
CA VAL A 20 13.35 -1.41 3.56
C VAL A 20 14.16 -1.18 4.84
N ARG A 21 15.48 -1.09 4.74
CA ARG A 21 16.36 -0.84 5.89
C ARG A 21 16.07 0.50 6.56
N ILE A 22 15.71 1.51 5.81
CA ILE A 22 15.34 2.81 6.37
C ILE A 22 14.16 2.63 7.33
N PHE A 23 13.11 1.98 6.88
CA PHE A 23 11.92 1.77 7.71
C PHE A 23 12.22 0.89 8.91
N SER A 24 12.97 -0.17 8.71
CA SER A 24 13.35 -1.09 9.78
C SER A 24 14.19 -0.40 10.85
N SER A 25 15.15 0.42 10.46
CA SER A 25 16.03 1.13 11.41
C SER A 25 15.29 2.17 12.24
N LEU A 26 14.17 2.66 11.75
CA LEU A 26 13.33 3.62 12.44
C LEU A 26 12.19 2.97 13.22
N ASN A 27 12.20 1.63 13.33
CA ASN A 27 11.17 0.87 14.01
C ASN A 27 9.77 1.08 13.39
N LEU A 28 9.73 1.30 12.10
CA LEU A 28 8.49 1.38 11.34
C LEU A 28 8.14 0.00 10.81
N ASN A 29 6.92 -0.43 11.00
CA ASN A 29 6.47 -1.72 10.53
C ASN A 29 5.93 -1.60 9.10
N ILE A 30 6.51 -2.37 8.19
CA ILE A 30 5.99 -2.47 6.82
C ILE A 30 4.84 -3.47 6.86
N VAL A 31 3.62 -2.97 6.73
CA VAL A 31 2.42 -3.83 6.80
C VAL A 31 2.04 -4.37 5.43
N ARG A 32 2.53 -3.74 4.37
CA ARG A 32 2.30 -4.18 3.02
C ARG A 32 3.37 -3.62 2.11
N THR A 33 3.82 -4.42 1.16
CA THR A 33 4.72 -3.97 0.11
C THR A 33 4.36 -4.62 -1.22
N SER A 34 4.64 -3.91 -2.30
CA SER A 34 4.47 -4.43 -3.65
C SER A 34 5.61 -3.93 -4.52
N TYR A 35 6.27 -4.87 -5.18
CA TYR A 35 7.31 -4.56 -6.15
C TYR A 35 7.20 -5.60 -7.26
N ASN A 36 6.97 -5.13 -8.48
CA ASN A 36 6.84 -6.03 -9.62
C ASN A 36 7.61 -5.47 -10.81
N LYS A 37 8.80 -6.00 -11.01
CA LYS A 37 9.69 -5.58 -12.10
C LYS A 37 9.07 -5.78 -13.48
N ALA A 38 8.19 -6.76 -13.63
CA ALA A 38 7.51 -6.99 -14.89
C ALA A 38 6.53 -5.87 -15.25
N VAL A 39 6.06 -5.12 -14.25
CA VAL A 39 5.16 -3.99 -14.45
C VAL A 39 5.95 -2.69 -14.47
N ASP A 40 6.80 -2.47 -13.45
CA ASP A 40 7.65 -1.28 -13.37
C ASP A 40 8.87 -1.59 -12.52
N SER A 41 10.06 -1.48 -13.11
CA SER A 41 11.32 -1.80 -12.44
C SER A 41 11.79 -0.70 -11.49
N HIS A 42 11.12 0.45 -11.47
CA HIS A 42 11.54 1.62 -10.71
C HIS A 42 10.66 1.96 -9.53
N LEU A 43 9.48 1.36 -9.42
CA LEU A 43 8.52 1.73 -8.39
C LEU A 43 8.38 0.65 -7.34
N ILE A 44 8.37 1.11 -6.08
CA ILE A 44 8.07 0.27 -4.92
C ILE A 44 6.88 0.91 -4.19
N PHE A 45 5.91 0.09 -3.85
CA PHE A 45 4.82 0.48 -2.96
C PHE A 45 5.13 -0.05 -1.56
N LEU A 46 5.06 0.84 -0.57
CA LEU A 46 5.26 0.50 0.84
C LEU A 46 4.17 1.13 1.68
N GLU A 47 3.48 0.34 2.45
CA GLU A 47 2.55 0.83 3.46
C GLU A 47 3.16 0.56 4.83
N VAL A 48 3.32 1.60 5.63
CA VAL A 48 4.01 1.52 6.90
C VAL A 48 3.12 2.01 8.04
N ASP A 49 3.36 1.45 9.21
CA ASP A 49 2.67 1.84 10.44
C ASP A 49 3.72 2.20 11.48
N GLY A 50 3.53 3.33 12.12
CA GLY A 50 4.43 3.82 13.14
C GLY A 50 4.09 5.24 13.58
N ARG A 51 5.00 5.83 14.36
CA ARG A 51 4.79 7.19 14.85
C ARG A 51 5.10 8.20 13.75
N GLU A 52 4.38 9.31 13.76
CA GLU A 52 4.54 10.36 12.78
C GLU A 52 5.99 10.86 12.68
N GLU A 53 6.66 11.01 13.84
CA GLU A 53 8.05 11.46 13.88
C GLU A 53 8.98 10.53 13.12
N GLU A 54 8.78 9.22 13.26
CA GLU A 54 9.61 8.23 12.57
C GLU A 54 9.29 8.17 11.07
N ILE A 55 8.05 8.39 10.72
CA ILE A 55 7.63 8.48 9.31
C ILE A 55 8.29 9.68 8.65
N ASP A 56 8.35 10.83 9.34
CA ASP A 56 9.03 12.02 8.83
C ASP A 56 10.53 11.77 8.61
N LYS A 57 11.17 11.06 9.53
CA LYS A 57 12.58 10.68 9.38
C LYS A 57 12.79 9.77 8.19
N ALA A 58 11.89 8.79 7.98
CA ALA A 58 11.98 7.88 6.85
C ALA A 58 11.86 8.65 5.52
N ARG A 59 10.93 9.59 5.46
CA ARG A 59 10.75 10.43 4.29
C ARG A 59 12.03 11.20 3.97
N GLN A 60 12.66 11.75 5.00
CA GLN A 60 13.91 12.50 4.83
C GLN A 60 15.06 11.60 4.40
N GLU A 61 15.17 10.40 4.98
CA GLU A 61 16.25 9.47 4.61
C GLU A 61 16.10 8.93 3.18
N LEU A 62 14.86 8.67 2.73
CA LEU A 62 14.62 8.30 1.34
C LEU A 62 15.07 9.42 0.41
N LYS A 63 14.76 10.64 0.75
CA LYS A 63 15.17 11.82 -0.02
C LYS A 63 16.69 11.94 -0.06
N ASN A 64 17.38 11.70 1.05
CA ASN A 64 18.84 11.75 1.13
C ASN A 64 19.50 10.68 0.26
N LEU A 65 18.85 9.53 0.07
CA LEU A 65 19.32 8.50 -0.86
C LEU A 65 19.06 8.84 -2.33
N GLY A 66 18.28 9.88 -2.59
CA GLY A 66 17.84 10.22 -3.93
C GLY A 66 16.66 9.38 -4.42
N TYR A 67 16.00 8.67 -3.53
CA TYR A 67 14.79 7.93 -3.86
C TYR A 67 13.61 8.90 -3.84
N LEU A 68 12.96 9.07 -4.98
CA LEU A 68 11.85 10.01 -5.09
C LEU A 68 10.59 9.40 -4.50
N ASN A 69 9.93 10.16 -3.63
CA ASN A 69 8.60 9.81 -3.16
C ASN A 69 7.58 10.43 -4.12
N LEU A 70 7.01 9.61 -5.01
CA LEU A 70 6.08 10.07 -6.03
C LEU A 70 4.68 10.34 -5.47
N GLN A 71 4.33 9.58 -4.44
CA GLN A 71 3.01 9.70 -3.84
C GLN A 71 3.09 9.23 -2.38
N GLU A 72 2.46 9.98 -1.51
CA GLU A 72 2.34 9.63 -0.11
C GLU A 72 0.91 9.90 0.33
N GLU A 73 0.27 8.88 0.88
CA GLU A 73 -1.12 8.95 1.28
C GLU A 73 -1.34 8.16 2.55
N ASP A 74 -2.20 8.68 3.40
CA ASP A 74 -2.73 7.90 4.51
C ASP A 74 -3.83 7.02 3.95
N VAL A 75 -3.90 5.77 4.43
CA VAL A 75 -4.88 4.82 3.94
C VAL A 75 -5.61 4.15 5.10
N VAL A 76 -6.86 3.79 4.85
CA VAL A 76 -7.64 2.93 5.74
C VAL A 76 -7.62 1.54 5.12
N LEU A 77 -7.14 0.55 5.87
CA LEU A 77 -7.08 -0.83 5.41
C LEU A 77 -8.39 -1.56 5.71
N LEU A 78 -8.94 -2.20 4.69
CA LEU A 78 -10.04 -3.13 4.84
C LEU A 78 -9.57 -4.52 4.42
N GLU A 79 -9.92 -5.52 5.24
CA GLU A 79 -9.73 -6.92 4.91
C GLU A 79 -11.07 -7.61 4.96
N PHE A 80 -11.41 -8.36 3.93
CA PHE A 80 -12.72 -9.01 3.88
C PHE A 80 -12.69 -10.27 3.04
N LEU A 81 -13.70 -11.11 3.25
CA LEU A 81 -13.90 -12.35 2.50
C LEU A 81 -15.10 -12.20 1.61
N LEU A 82 -14.98 -12.64 0.37
CA LEU A 82 -16.11 -12.74 -0.56
C LEU A 82 -16.19 -14.15 -1.13
N PRO A 83 -17.41 -14.63 -1.44
CA PRO A 83 -17.52 -15.86 -2.21
C PRO A 83 -16.74 -15.75 -3.52
N ASP A 84 -16.02 -16.80 -3.87
CA ASP A 84 -15.25 -16.84 -5.11
C ASP A 84 -16.20 -17.17 -6.27
N GLU A 85 -17.02 -16.21 -6.63
CA GLU A 85 -18.06 -16.31 -7.64
C GLU A 85 -18.06 -15.08 -8.53
N PRO A 86 -18.50 -15.21 -9.80
CA PRO A 86 -18.63 -14.05 -10.67
C PRO A 86 -19.54 -12.98 -10.07
N GLY A 87 -19.13 -11.73 -10.16
CA GLY A 87 -19.94 -10.58 -9.75
C GLY A 87 -19.85 -10.17 -8.30
N THR A 88 -19.22 -10.95 -7.40
CA THR A 88 -19.15 -10.58 -5.98
C THR A 88 -18.29 -9.35 -5.76
N LEU A 89 -17.12 -9.27 -6.39
CA LEU A 89 -16.26 -8.10 -6.28
C LEU A 89 -16.90 -6.87 -6.91
N GLU A 90 -17.58 -7.03 -8.03
CA GLU A 90 -18.28 -5.95 -8.71
C GLU A 90 -19.28 -5.26 -7.77
N LYS A 91 -20.02 -6.01 -6.97
CA LYS A 91 -20.97 -5.46 -6.02
C LYS A 91 -20.28 -4.59 -4.96
N VAL A 92 -19.15 -5.05 -4.44
CA VAL A 92 -18.39 -4.29 -3.45
C VAL A 92 -17.84 -3.01 -4.05
N LEU A 93 -17.24 -3.08 -5.23
CA LEU A 93 -16.70 -1.90 -5.91
C LEU A 93 -17.79 -0.90 -6.25
N SER A 94 -18.98 -1.36 -6.62
CA SER A 94 -20.11 -0.48 -6.89
C SER A 94 -20.54 0.32 -5.65
N LEU A 95 -20.55 -0.32 -4.48
CA LEU A 95 -20.88 0.36 -3.23
C LEU A 95 -19.83 1.42 -2.88
N ILE A 96 -18.55 1.12 -3.12
CA ILE A 96 -17.47 2.07 -2.85
C ILE A 96 -17.58 3.26 -3.80
N GLU A 97 -17.88 3.02 -5.06
CA GLU A 97 -18.06 4.09 -6.05
C GLU A 97 -19.25 5.00 -5.69
N GLU A 98 -20.34 4.42 -5.23
CA GLU A 98 -21.52 5.20 -4.79
C GLU A 98 -21.16 6.19 -3.69
N LYS A 99 -20.20 5.84 -2.83
CA LYS A 99 -19.73 6.71 -1.76
C LYS A 99 -18.63 7.66 -2.19
N ASN A 100 -18.25 7.60 -3.47
CA ASN A 100 -17.21 8.44 -4.03
C ASN A 100 -15.85 8.30 -3.31
N ILE A 101 -15.51 7.08 -2.94
CA ILE A 101 -14.25 6.76 -2.24
C ILE A 101 -13.25 6.23 -3.25
N ASN A 102 -12.03 6.76 -3.20
CA ASN A 102 -10.94 6.28 -4.05
C ASN A 102 -10.20 5.11 -3.41
N ILE A 103 -9.86 4.13 -4.23
CA ILE A 103 -9.09 2.96 -3.81
C ILE A 103 -7.63 3.22 -4.11
N SER A 104 -6.77 3.11 -3.09
CA SER A 104 -5.33 3.23 -3.24
C SER A 104 -4.74 1.93 -3.79
N TYR A 105 -5.21 0.80 -3.29
CA TYR A 105 -4.81 -0.52 -3.81
C TYR A 105 -5.88 -1.57 -3.49
N LEU A 106 -5.81 -2.65 -4.24
CA LEU A 106 -6.65 -3.83 -4.04
C LEU A 106 -5.83 -5.06 -4.40
N SER A 107 -5.87 -6.07 -3.54
CA SER A 107 -5.27 -7.36 -3.83
C SER A 107 -6.16 -8.46 -3.29
N SER A 108 -6.05 -9.64 -3.88
CA SER A 108 -6.83 -10.78 -3.45
C SER A 108 -6.07 -12.08 -3.63
N VAL A 109 -6.45 -13.06 -2.83
CA VAL A 109 -5.93 -14.43 -2.90
C VAL A 109 -7.07 -15.39 -2.69
N SER A 110 -7.23 -16.35 -3.60
CA SER A 110 -8.13 -17.48 -3.41
C SER A 110 -7.48 -18.49 -2.48
N ASN A 111 -8.20 -18.93 -1.47
CA ASN A 111 -7.68 -19.92 -0.51
C ASN A 111 -8.14 -21.36 -0.81
N GLY A 112 -8.81 -21.58 -1.94
CA GLY A 112 -9.27 -22.92 -2.35
C GLY A 112 -10.49 -23.42 -1.59
N THR A 113 -11.13 -22.61 -0.76
CA THR A 113 -12.29 -23.02 0.02
C THR A 113 -13.62 -22.50 -0.52
N GLY A 114 -13.59 -21.85 -1.70
CA GLY A 114 -14.76 -21.18 -2.27
C GLY A 114 -14.86 -19.72 -1.84
N TRP A 115 -13.86 -19.19 -1.14
CA TRP A 115 -13.80 -17.81 -0.68
C TRP A 115 -12.51 -17.17 -1.15
N GLN A 116 -12.55 -15.86 -1.37
CA GLN A 116 -11.35 -15.05 -1.63
C GLN A 116 -11.14 -14.06 -0.51
N ASN A 117 -9.89 -13.94 -0.08
CA ASN A 117 -9.45 -12.91 0.85
C ASN A 117 -9.07 -11.66 0.07
N TYR A 118 -9.64 -10.53 0.46
CA TYR A 118 -9.31 -9.25 -0.15
C TYR A 118 -8.66 -8.32 0.85
N ARG A 119 -7.70 -7.55 0.37
CA ARG A 119 -7.12 -6.43 1.09
C ARG A 119 -7.28 -5.19 0.23
N MET A 120 -7.84 -4.15 0.82
CA MET A 120 -8.13 -2.92 0.11
C MET A 120 -7.69 -1.73 0.95
N GLY A 121 -6.96 -0.81 0.34
CA GLY A 121 -6.59 0.46 0.95
C GLY A 121 -7.45 1.57 0.39
N LEU A 122 -8.12 2.32 1.27
CA LEU A 122 -8.93 3.47 0.91
C LEU A 122 -8.23 4.75 1.38
N LEU A 123 -8.35 5.83 0.61
CA LEU A 123 -7.70 7.09 0.96
C LEU A 123 -8.31 7.68 2.23
N VAL A 124 -7.44 8.23 3.10
CA VAL A 124 -7.86 8.79 4.39
C VAL A 124 -8.85 9.92 4.24
N SER A 125 -8.71 10.72 3.18
CA SER A 125 -9.63 11.82 2.91
C SER A 125 -11.08 11.36 2.77
N ASP A 126 -11.28 10.08 2.43
CA ASP A 126 -12.59 9.50 2.20
C ASP A 126 -13.11 8.69 3.40
N LYS A 127 -12.32 8.56 4.47
CA LYS A 127 -12.66 7.65 5.57
C LYS A 127 -13.97 7.98 6.29
N GLU A 128 -14.38 9.23 6.25
CA GLU A 128 -15.65 9.65 6.85
C GLU A 128 -16.85 9.09 6.11
N GLU A 129 -16.65 8.65 4.88
CA GLU A 129 -17.69 8.04 4.07
C GLU A 129 -17.88 6.55 4.38
N LEU A 130 -16.96 6.00 5.15
CA LEU A 130 -17.05 4.60 5.55
C LEU A 130 -18.12 4.40 6.61
#